data_287778df30f7cbf317ee56af7a482a67
#
_entry.id   287778df30f7cbf317ee56af7a482a67
#
_cell.length_a   1.000
_cell.length_b   1.000
_cell.length_c   1.000
_cell.angle_alpha   90.00
_cell.angle_beta   90.00
_cell.angle_gamma   90.00
#
_symmetry.space_group_name_H-M   'P 1'
#
loop_
_entity.id
_entity.type
_entity.pdbx_description
1 polymer ?
#
loop_
_entity_poly.entity_id
_entity_poly.type
_entity_poly.pdbx_seq_one_letter_code
_entity_poly.pdbx_strand_id
1 'polypeptide(L)' 'MSATKREEVSSHLRYIRLELREMHQMLIKDDLLPDINEAEEVHAQLDALLDLLSDKRVTKIKKEFSNF' A
#
# COMPACT_ATOMS: atom_id res chain seq x y z
N MET A 1 0.97 -0.14 -21.75
CA MET A 1 0.77 0.80 -20.86
C MET A 1 -0.20 0.50 -19.82
N SER A 2 -1.48 0.46 -20.06
CA SER A 2 -2.37 0.16 -18.97
C SER A 2 -2.12 -1.24 -18.41
N ALA A 3 -1.67 -2.16 -19.23
CA ALA A 3 -1.34 -3.50 -18.74
C ALA A 3 -0.20 -3.46 -17.73
N THR A 4 0.81 -2.65 -18.02
CA THR A 4 1.95 -2.54 -17.13
C THR A 4 1.55 -1.94 -15.80
N LYS A 5 0.78 -0.88 -15.83
CA LYS A 5 0.34 -0.25 -14.60
C LYS A 5 -0.54 -1.21 -13.80
N ARG A 6 -1.37 -1.94 -14.50
CA ARG A 6 -2.22 -2.93 -13.87
C ARG A 6 -1.40 -3.98 -13.15
N GLU A 7 -0.33 -4.43 -13.80
CA GLU A 7 0.54 -5.43 -13.18
C GLU A 7 1.24 -4.88 -11.96
N GLU A 8 1.68 -3.63 -12.03
CA GLU A 8 2.34 -3.03 -10.87
C GLU A 8 1.38 -2.90 -9.70
N VAL A 9 0.17 -2.44 -9.98
CA VAL A 9 -0.83 -2.32 -8.93
C VAL A 9 -1.14 -3.69 -8.34
N SER A 10 -1.28 -4.67 -9.20
CA SER A 10 -1.57 -6.03 -8.74
C SER A 10 -0.44 -6.57 -7.87
N SER A 11 0.80 -6.30 -8.25
CA SER A 11 1.95 -6.76 -7.47
C SER A 11 1.96 -6.12 -6.09
N HIS A 12 1.70 -4.81 -6.02
CA HIS A 12 1.67 -4.13 -4.74
C HIS A 12 0.57 -4.66 -3.85
N LEU A 13 -0.61 -4.89 -4.44
CA LEU A 13 -1.71 -5.41 -3.67
C LEU A 13 -1.42 -6.81 -3.14
N ARG A 14 -0.79 -7.63 -3.97
CA ARG A 14 -0.43 -8.98 -3.55
C ARG A 14 0.57 -8.93 -2.42
N TYR A 15 1.56 -8.07 -2.53
CA TYR A 15 2.58 -7.95 -1.51
C TYR A 15 1.98 -7.47 -0.18
N ILE A 16 1.15 -6.44 -0.25
CA ILE A 16 0.52 -5.89 0.95
C ILE A 16 -0.35 -6.95 1.61
N ARG A 17 -1.13 -7.65 0.80
CA ARG A 17 -2.00 -8.69 1.32
C ARG A 17 -1.21 -9.79 2.01
N LEU A 18 -0.10 -10.17 1.41
CA LEU A 18 0.73 -11.21 1.97
C LEU A 18 1.32 -10.79 3.30
N GLU A 19 1.81 -9.57 3.38
CA GLU A 19 2.40 -9.06 4.61
C GLU A 19 1.35 -8.98 5.72
N LEU A 20 0.18 -8.48 5.38
CA LEU A 20 -0.89 -8.39 6.38
C LEU A 20 -1.30 -9.77 6.86
N ARG A 21 -1.36 -10.71 5.95
CA ARG A 21 -1.74 -12.06 6.31
C ARG A 21 -0.72 -12.70 7.24
N GLU A 22 0.56 -12.50 6.96
CA GLU A 22 1.60 -13.07 7.80
C GLU A 22 1.57 -12.47 9.19
N MET A 23 1.39 -11.17 9.30
CA MET A 23 1.28 -10.54 10.60
C MET A 23 0.08 -11.07 11.37
N HIS A 24 -1.03 -11.24 10.67
CA HIS A 24 -2.23 -11.74 11.30
C HIS A 24 -2.05 -13.19 11.78
N GLN A 25 -1.38 -13.99 10.99
CA GLN A 25 -1.15 -15.38 11.38
C GLN A 25 -0.23 -15.49 12.58
N MET A 26 0.78 -14.64 12.64
CA MET A 26 1.65 -14.67 13.81
C MET A 26 0.89 -14.29 15.07
N LEU A 27 -0.02 -13.36 14.94
CA LEU A 27 -0.85 -12.98 16.09
C LEU A 27 -1.74 -14.13 16.53
N ILE A 28 -2.34 -14.81 15.58
CA ILE A 28 -3.26 -15.90 15.90
C ILE A 28 -2.51 -17.10 16.46
N LYS A 29 -1.41 -17.47 15.81
CA LYS A 29 -0.72 -18.69 16.18
C LYS A 29 0.20 -18.53 17.39
N ASP A 30 0.94 -17.46 17.39
CA ASP A 30 2.01 -17.28 18.37
C ASP A 30 1.72 -16.18 19.35
N ASP A 31 0.57 -15.54 19.23
CA ASP A 31 0.19 -14.45 20.11
C ASP A 31 1.22 -13.34 20.09
N LEU A 32 1.79 -13.10 18.91
CA LEU A 32 2.81 -12.09 18.73
C LEU A 32 2.23 -10.88 18.02
N LEU A 33 2.43 -9.71 18.58
CA LEU A 33 2.04 -8.48 17.91
C LEU A 33 3.02 -8.16 16.80
N PRO A 34 2.54 -7.57 15.71
CA PRO A 34 3.44 -7.16 14.64
C PRO A 34 4.44 -6.13 15.13
N ASP A 35 5.63 -6.21 14.59
CA ASP A 35 6.66 -5.24 14.87
C ASP A 35 6.33 -3.95 14.17
N ILE A 36 6.70 -2.82 14.82
CA ILE A 36 6.43 -1.52 14.23
C ILE A 36 7.11 -1.38 12.87
N ASN A 37 8.27 -1.98 12.71
CA ASN A 37 9.00 -1.92 11.45
C ASN A 37 8.23 -2.64 10.34
N GLU A 38 7.59 -3.74 10.67
CA GLU A 38 6.78 -4.46 9.70
C GLU A 38 5.57 -3.65 9.28
N ALA A 39 4.95 -3.01 10.25
CA ALA A 39 3.78 -2.17 9.93
C ALA A 39 4.19 -0.97 9.09
N GLU A 40 5.35 -0.41 9.37
CA GLU A 40 5.83 0.71 8.58
C GLU A 40 6.15 0.30 7.15
N GLU A 41 6.63 -0.92 6.99
CA GLU A 41 6.89 -1.43 5.66
C GLU A 41 5.60 -1.53 4.84
N VAL A 42 4.54 -2.01 5.46
CA VAL A 42 3.24 -2.08 4.80
C VAL A 42 2.75 -0.68 4.45
N HIS A 43 2.96 0.26 5.35
CA HIS A 43 2.56 1.64 5.11
C HIS A 43 3.30 2.20 3.90
N ALA A 44 4.59 1.93 3.80
CA ALA A 44 5.37 2.40 2.67
C ALA A 44 4.85 1.80 1.36
N GLN A 45 4.46 0.54 1.39
CA GLN A 45 3.91 -0.10 0.21
C GLN A 45 2.56 0.49 -0.17
N LEU A 46 1.77 0.86 0.82
CA LEU A 46 0.51 1.54 0.55
C LEU A 46 0.73 2.91 -0.07
N ASP A 47 1.72 3.62 0.42
CA ASP A 47 2.06 4.92 -0.17
C ASP A 47 2.47 4.78 -1.63
N ALA A 48 3.29 3.78 -1.92
CA ALA A 48 3.69 3.51 -3.29
C ALA A 48 2.49 3.18 -4.16
N LEU A 49 1.56 2.41 -3.60
CA LEU A 49 0.36 2.07 -4.33
C LEU A 49 -0.49 3.29 -4.61
N LEU A 50 -0.61 4.17 -3.63
CA LEU A 50 -1.35 5.40 -3.82
C LEU A 50 -0.74 6.26 -4.93
N ASP A 51 0.58 6.30 -5.00
CA ASP A 51 1.24 7.02 -6.06
C ASP A 51 0.90 6.44 -7.43
N LEU A 52 0.87 5.13 -7.52
CA LEU A 52 0.52 4.48 -8.77
C LEU A 52 -0.90 4.78 -9.19
N LEU A 53 -1.81 4.80 -8.24
CA LEU A 53 -3.21 5.03 -8.52
C LEU A 53 -3.53 6.48 -8.79
N SER A 54 -2.74 7.39 -8.24
CA SER A 54 -2.93 8.81 -8.45
C SER A 54 -2.16 9.24 -9.67
N ASP A 55 -2.84 9.53 -10.76
CA ASP A 55 -2.11 10.06 -11.88
C ASP A 55 -1.93 11.56 -11.69
N LYS A 56 -1.27 12.18 -12.64
CA LYS A 56 -0.90 13.57 -12.49
C LYS A 56 -2.09 14.49 -12.40
N ARG A 57 -3.14 14.17 -13.12
CA ARG A 57 -4.32 15.01 -13.11
C ARG A 57 -4.99 14.96 -11.74
N VAL A 58 -5.09 13.77 -11.20
CA VAL A 58 -5.68 13.62 -9.88
C VAL A 58 -4.86 14.36 -8.85
N THR A 59 -3.56 14.27 -8.98
CA THR A 59 -2.66 14.96 -8.05
C THR A 59 -2.86 16.46 -8.11
N LYS A 60 -3.03 16.98 -9.30
CA LYS A 60 -3.28 18.41 -9.45
C LYS A 60 -4.58 18.84 -8.78
N ILE A 61 -5.60 18.05 -8.97
CA ILE A 61 -6.87 18.35 -8.34
C ILE A 61 -6.75 18.35 -6.84
N LYS A 62 -6.03 17.40 -6.31
CA LYS A 62 -5.83 17.34 -4.88
C LYS A 62 -5.11 18.58 -4.36
N LYS A 63 -4.14 19.03 -5.11
CA LYS A 63 -3.42 20.23 -4.71
C LYS A 63 -4.35 21.42 -4.63
N GLU A 64 -5.22 21.55 -5.61
CA GLU A 64 -6.17 22.63 -5.60
C GLU A 64 -7.06 22.56 -4.37
N PHE A 65 -7.51 21.38 -4.07
CA PHE A 65 -8.35 21.21 -2.88
C PHE A 65 -7.57 21.52 -1.62
N SER A 66 -6.32 21.15 -1.60
CA SER A 66 -5.51 21.39 -0.43
C SER A 66 -5.30 22.86 -0.15
N ASN A 67 -5.42 23.66 -1.16
CA ASN A 67 -5.23 25.10 -1.00
C ASN A 67 -6.35 25.76 -0.26
N PHE A 68 -7.38 25.04 0.00
CA PHE A 68 -8.48 25.58 0.80
C PHE A 68 -8.13 25.61 2.28
#